data_ae44ded8e110bb36ac73ad50f19e3a7d
#
_entry.id   ae44ded8e110bb36ac73ad50f19e3a7d
#
_cell.length_a   1.000
_cell.length_b   1.000
_cell.length_c   1.000
_cell.angle_alpha   90.00
_cell.angle_beta   90.00
_cell.angle_gamma   90.00
#
_symmetry.space_group_name_H-M   'P 1'
#
loop_
_entity.id
_entity.type
_entity.pdbx_description
1 polymer ?
#
loop_
_entity_poly.entity_id
_entity_poly.type
_entity_poly.pdbx_seq_one_letter_code
_entity_poly.pdbx_strand_id
1 'polypeptide(L)'
;MNETMVTVVGNVATSVDYRDTAAGGVAKFRFAARARRWDRERAGWVDGPTSFYTVCAWRTLGANLAASVAVGDPLVVHGRLKVREEDWEGQRRTFVDIDAVAAGHDLTRGTSAFRRPVRDEPKPAGDQEPAAHGEMHRGAEGAAEFVG
;
A
#
# COMPACT_ATOMS: atom_id res chain seq x y z
N MET A 1 -23.06 5.17 3.68
CA MET A 1 -22.53 6.49 3.91
C MET A 1 -21.73 6.95 2.73
N ASN A 2 -21.59 8.23 2.62
CA ASN A 2 -20.88 8.80 1.49
C ASN A 2 -19.40 8.89 1.81
N GLU A 3 -18.65 8.03 1.20
CA GLU A 3 -17.21 7.99 1.37
C GLU A 3 -16.53 8.29 0.06
N THR A 4 -15.44 9.03 0.14
CA THR A 4 -14.64 9.31 -1.04
C THR A 4 -13.53 8.28 -1.11
N MET A 5 -13.60 7.42 -2.10
CA MET A 5 -12.55 6.42 -2.33
C MET A 5 -11.58 6.94 -3.36
N VAL A 6 -10.30 6.75 -3.09
CA VAL A 6 -9.25 7.22 -3.99
C VAL A 6 -8.23 6.12 -4.19
N THR A 7 -7.55 6.21 -5.31
CA THR A 7 -6.39 5.37 -5.60
C THR A 7 -5.24 6.31 -5.92
N VAL A 8 -4.16 6.21 -5.16
CA VAL A 8 -3.04 7.12 -5.29
C VAL A 8 -1.77 6.32 -5.53
N VAL A 9 -1.01 6.74 -6.52
CA VAL A 9 0.29 6.15 -6.84
C VAL A 9 1.35 7.13 -6.39
N GLY A 10 2.31 6.66 -5.62
CA GLY A 10 3.35 7.54 -5.09
C GLY A 10 4.46 6.77 -4.43
N ASN A 11 5.17 7.45 -3.55
CA ASN A 11 6.33 6.86 -2.87
C ASN A 11 6.22 7.05 -1.37
N VAL A 12 6.72 6.08 -0.64
CA VAL A 12 6.78 6.15 0.81
C VAL A 12 7.80 7.22 1.20
N ALA A 13 7.34 8.24 1.92
CA ALA A 13 8.20 9.39 2.25
C ALA A 13 8.82 9.27 3.63
N THR A 14 8.21 8.52 4.55
CA THR A 14 8.76 8.32 5.90
C THR A 14 8.74 6.84 6.21
N SER A 15 9.48 6.44 7.25
CA SER A 15 9.39 5.07 7.72
C SER A 15 7.98 4.78 8.22
N VAL A 16 7.62 3.51 8.19
CA VAL A 16 6.29 3.09 8.65
C VAL A 16 6.32 2.98 10.16
N ASP A 17 5.41 3.69 10.80
CA ASP A 17 5.26 3.68 12.25
C ASP A 17 4.12 2.73 12.58
N TYR A 18 4.46 1.59 13.17
CA TYR A 18 3.46 0.59 13.52
C TYR A 18 3.24 0.58 15.02
N ARG A 19 1.98 0.66 15.44
CA ARG A 19 1.63 0.67 16.86
C ARG A 19 0.42 -0.20 17.12
N ASP A 20 0.41 -0.82 18.29
CA ASP A 20 -0.76 -1.53 18.75
C ASP A 20 -1.63 -0.57 19.52
N THR A 21 -2.93 -0.60 19.23
CA THR A 21 -3.89 0.24 19.94
C THR A 21 -5.01 -0.65 20.43
N ALA A 22 -5.92 -0.07 21.23
CA ALA A 22 -7.08 -0.79 21.71
C ALA A 22 -7.95 -1.29 20.55
N ALA A 23 -7.91 -0.60 19.42
CA ALA A 23 -8.68 -0.97 18.24
C ALA A 23 -7.91 -1.91 17.30
N GLY A 24 -6.68 -2.29 17.67
CA GLY A 24 -5.85 -3.16 16.85
C GLY A 24 -4.59 -2.42 16.43
N GLY A 25 -3.75 -3.11 15.68
CA GLY A 25 -2.52 -2.50 15.18
C GLY A 25 -2.79 -1.54 14.04
N VAL A 26 -2.00 -0.47 13.97
CA VAL A 26 -2.12 0.51 12.89
C VAL A 26 -0.72 0.89 12.41
N ALA A 27 -0.57 0.91 11.09
CA ALA A 27 0.64 1.40 10.45
C ALA A 27 0.35 2.76 9.83
N LYS A 28 1.24 3.71 10.04
CA LYS A 28 1.11 5.05 9.48
C LYS A 28 2.40 5.46 8.82
N PHE A 29 2.28 6.14 7.70
CA PHE A 29 3.45 6.71 7.03
C PHE A 29 2.99 7.87 6.15
N ARG A 30 3.95 8.74 5.80
CA ARG A 30 3.70 9.81 4.84
C ARG A 30 3.94 9.27 3.45
N PHE A 31 3.07 9.67 2.55
CA PHE A 31 3.05 9.17 1.19
C PHE A 31 3.06 10.35 0.24
N ALA A 32 4.05 10.39 -0.65
CA ALA A 32 4.24 11.51 -1.56
C ALA A 32 3.82 11.11 -2.96
N ALA A 33 2.87 11.83 -3.52
CA ALA A 33 2.41 11.62 -4.88
C ALA A 33 2.72 12.86 -5.70
N ARG A 34 3.53 12.69 -6.73
CA ARG A 34 3.93 13.81 -7.57
C ARG A 34 3.11 13.79 -8.83
N ALA A 35 2.40 14.89 -9.08
CA ALA A 35 1.64 15.03 -10.30
C ALA A 35 2.59 15.21 -11.46
N ARG A 36 2.20 14.72 -12.63
CA ARG A 36 2.95 14.94 -13.86
C ARG A 36 2.00 15.57 -14.86
N ARG A 37 2.52 16.51 -15.60
CA ARG A 37 1.70 17.16 -16.60
C ARG A 37 2.48 17.27 -17.90
N TRP A 38 1.74 17.35 -18.98
CA TRP A 38 2.34 17.51 -20.30
C TRP A 38 2.68 18.98 -20.50
N ASP A 39 3.92 19.24 -20.87
CA ASP A 39 4.39 20.60 -21.16
C ASP A 39 4.50 20.75 -22.66
N ARG A 40 3.64 21.59 -23.21
CA ARG A 40 3.61 21.79 -24.65
C ARG A 40 4.89 22.42 -25.19
N GLU A 41 5.47 23.32 -24.42
CA GLU A 41 6.68 24.01 -24.87
C GLU A 41 7.85 23.08 -24.93
N ARG A 42 7.95 22.16 -23.98
CA ARG A 42 9.04 21.20 -23.94
C ARG A 42 8.73 19.91 -24.63
N ALA A 43 7.47 19.77 -25.06
CA ALA A 43 7.01 18.57 -25.74
C ALA A 43 7.33 17.31 -24.93
N GLY A 44 7.07 17.36 -23.64
CA GLY A 44 7.38 16.26 -22.76
C GLY A 44 6.66 16.36 -21.43
N TRP A 45 6.78 15.32 -20.62
CA TRP A 45 6.20 15.27 -19.30
C TRP A 45 7.10 15.97 -18.31
N VAL A 46 6.53 16.83 -17.48
CA VAL A 46 7.28 17.53 -16.44
C VAL A 46 6.62 17.25 -15.10
N ASP A 47 7.42 17.37 -14.04
CA ASP A 47 6.91 17.18 -12.70
C ASP A 47 6.05 18.37 -12.29
N GLY A 48 4.91 18.07 -11.69
CA GLY A 48 4.06 19.06 -11.08
C GLY A 48 4.26 19.10 -9.58
N PRO A 49 3.31 19.70 -8.86
CA PRO A 49 3.42 19.75 -7.40
C PRO A 49 3.31 18.36 -6.78
N THR A 50 3.92 18.23 -5.60
CA THR A 50 3.86 17.00 -4.82
C THR A 50 2.78 17.16 -3.77
N SER A 51 1.90 16.16 -3.70
CA SER A 51 0.89 16.09 -2.66
C SER A 51 1.32 15.07 -1.63
N PHE A 52 1.09 15.39 -0.36
CA PHE A 52 1.45 14.49 0.73
C PHE A 52 0.19 14.01 1.43
N TYR A 53 0.16 12.73 1.71
CA TYR A 53 -0.93 12.09 2.42
C TYR A 53 -0.37 11.35 3.61
N THR A 54 -1.19 11.21 4.65
CA THR A 54 -0.89 10.26 5.73
C THR A 54 -1.70 9.01 5.44
N VAL A 55 -1.00 7.90 5.24
CA VAL A 55 -1.66 6.63 5.00
C VAL A 55 -1.75 5.88 6.32
N CYS A 56 -2.95 5.43 6.63
CA CYS A 56 -3.22 4.62 7.81
C CYS A 56 -3.73 3.27 7.36
N ALA A 57 -3.13 2.21 7.87
CA ALA A 57 -3.54 0.86 7.52
C ALA A 57 -3.68 0.05 8.80
N TRP A 58 -4.83 -0.61 8.96
CA TRP A 58 -5.19 -1.25 10.20
C TRP A 58 -5.02 -2.75 10.13
N ARG A 59 -4.72 -3.34 11.26
CA ARG A 59 -4.71 -4.79 11.47
C ARG A 59 -3.80 -5.50 10.49
N THR A 60 -4.29 -6.48 9.78
CA THR A 60 -3.46 -7.30 8.90
C THR A 60 -2.76 -6.49 7.81
N LEU A 61 -3.50 -5.57 7.18
CA LEU A 61 -2.88 -4.74 6.16
C LEU A 61 -1.77 -3.90 6.76
N GLY A 62 -2.00 -3.33 7.95
CA GLY A 62 -0.98 -2.53 8.61
C GLY A 62 0.27 -3.33 8.94
N ALA A 63 0.10 -4.52 9.50
CA ALA A 63 1.23 -5.37 9.85
C ALA A 63 2.03 -5.76 8.61
N ASN A 64 1.32 -6.12 7.54
CA ASN A 64 1.99 -6.52 6.31
C ASN A 64 2.70 -5.36 5.63
N LEU A 65 2.09 -4.17 5.67
CA LEU A 65 2.76 -2.99 5.15
C LEU A 65 4.04 -2.69 5.92
N ALA A 66 3.97 -2.74 7.25
CA ALA A 66 5.14 -2.46 8.07
C ALA A 66 6.27 -3.44 7.76
N ALA A 67 5.93 -4.68 7.43
CA ALA A 67 6.92 -5.71 7.13
C ALA A 67 7.43 -5.66 5.69
N SER A 68 6.72 -4.94 4.82
CA SER A 68 6.98 -5.06 3.38
C SER A 68 7.58 -3.81 2.75
N VAL A 69 7.33 -2.62 3.30
CA VAL A 69 7.71 -1.40 2.61
C VAL A 69 8.74 -0.62 3.38
N ALA A 70 9.53 0.13 2.63
CA ALA A 70 10.57 0.99 3.17
C ALA A 70 10.46 2.35 2.53
N VAL A 71 11.15 3.32 3.13
CA VAL A 71 11.19 4.68 2.59
C VAL A 71 11.69 4.65 1.14
N GLY A 72 10.98 5.33 0.28
CA GLY A 72 11.30 5.40 -1.13
C GLY A 72 10.57 4.38 -1.98
N ASP A 73 9.92 3.40 -1.38
CA ASP A 73 9.24 2.37 -2.16
C ASP A 73 8.07 2.97 -2.93
N PRO A 74 7.92 2.59 -4.21
CA PRO A 74 6.76 3.02 -4.98
C PRO A 74 5.56 2.15 -4.68
N LEU A 75 4.45 2.79 -4.33
CA LEU A 75 3.25 2.07 -3.93
C LEU A 75 2.03 2.57 -4.69
N VAL A 76 1.04 1.69 -4.75
CA VAL A 76 -0.33 2.01 -5.09
C VAL A 76 -1.15 1.83 -3.83
N VAL A 77 -1.87 2.86 -3.42
CA VAL A 77 -2.69 2.82 -2.21
C VAL A 77 -4.13 3.14 -2.59
N HIS A 78 -5.04 2.31 -2.17
CA HIS A 78 -6.46 2.49 -2.40
C HIS A 78 -7.16 2.56 -1.05
N GLY A 79 -7.97 3.58 -0.84
CA GLY A 79 -8.65 3.72 0.44
C GLY A 79 -9.56 4.93 0.50
N ARG A 80 -10.05 5.17 1.71
CA ARG A 80 -10.97 6.28 1.96
C ARG A 80 -10.20 7.54 2.26
N LEU A 81 -10.57 8.61 1.58
CA LEU A 81 -9.95 9.91 1.78
C LEU A 81 -10.63 10.61 2.94
N LYS A 82 -9.84 11.15 3.84
CA LYS A 82 -10.33 11.94 4.97
C LYS A 82 -9.51 13.21 5.06
N VAL A 83 -10.20 14.32 5.34
CA VAL A 83 -9.54 15.61 5.52
C VAL A 83 -9.68 15.99 6.98
N ARG A 84 -8.55 16.29 7.63
CA ARG A 84 -8.52 16.74 9.01
C ARG A 84 -7.97 18.13 9.07
N GLU A 85 -8.52 18.93 9.97
CA GLU A 85 -7.97 20.24 10.28
C GLU A 85 -7.54 20.26 11.72
N GLU A 86 -6.34 20.75 11.96
CA GLU A 86 -5.77 20.84 13.29
C GLU A 86 -5.16 22.21 13.48
N ASP A 87 -5.26 22.73 14.70
CA ASP A 87 -4.56 23.94 15.06
C ASP A 87 -3.17 23.59 15.53
N TRP A 88 -2.19 24.23 14.93
CA TRP A 88 -0.79 23.98 15.26
C TRP A 88 -0.14 25.34 15.46
N GLU A 89 0.26 25.61 16.68
CA GLU A 89 0.95 26.86 17.03
C GLU A 89 0.21 28.09 16.51
N GLY A 90 -1.12 28.11 16.73
CA GLY A 90 -1.93 29.24 16.31
C GLY A 90 -2.31 29.25 14.86
N GLN A 91 -1.87 28.30 14.09
CA GLN A 91 -2.20 28.20 12.67
C GLN A 91 -3.06 26.99 12.42
N ARG A 92 -4.01 27.14 11.51
CA ARG A 92 -4.87 26.06 11.12
C ARG A 92 -4.21 25.30 9.98
N ARG A 93 -4.04 24.00 10.18
CA ARG A 93 -3.42 23.16 9.17
C ARG A 93 -4.38 22.08 8.71
N THR A 94 -4.34 21.81 7.43
CA THR A 94 -5.16 20.78 6.81
C THR A 94 -4.30 19.59 6.48
N PHE A 95 -4.74 18.41 6.92
CA PHE A 95 -4.07 17.16 6.63
C PHE A 95 -5.02 16.28 5.85
N VAL A 96 -4.47 15.56 4.89
CA VAL A 96 -5.25 14.64 4.08
C VAL A 96 -4.78 13.24 4.40
N ASP A 97 -5.70 12.42 4.87
CA ASP A 97 -5.40 11.04 5.27
C ASP A 97 -6.07 10.09 4.30
N ILE A 98 -5.45 8.94 4.12
CA ILE A 98 -6.06 7.83 3.40
C ILE A 98 -6.12 6.65 4.34
N ASP A 99 -7.33 6.19 4.66
CA ASP A 99 -7.52 4.93 5.37
C ASP A 99 -7.45 3.83 4.32
N ALA A 100 -6.34 3.15 4.26
CA ALA A 100 -6.09 2.19 3.20
C ALA A 100 -6.95 0.94 3.38
N VAL A 101 -7.52 0.48 2.29
CA VAL A 101 -8.18 -0.83 2.23
C VAL A 101 -7.35 -1.81 1.44
N ALA A 102 -6.46 -1.32 0.57
CA ALA A 102 -5.55 -2.18 -0.19
C ALA A 102 -4.33 -1.36 -0.55
N ALA A 103 -3.19 -2.01 -0.61
CA ALA A 103 -1.95 -1.36 -0.99
C ALA A 103 -0.98 -2.41 -1.52
N GLY A 104 -0.08 -1.97 -2.37
CA GLY A 104 0.93 -2.86 -2.92
C GLY A 104 2.01 -2.06 -3.60
N HIS A 105 3.08 -2.74 -3.96
CA HIS A 105 4.16 -2.13 -4.73
C HIS A 105 3.68 -1.81 -6.14
N ASP A 106 4.17 -0.71 -6.67
CA ASP A 106 3.90 -0.31 -8.05
C ASP A 106 4.88 -1.03 -8.96
N LEU A 107 4.40 -2.05 -9.64
CA LEU A 107 5.27 -2.90 -10.43
C LEU A 107 5.70 -2.27 -11.75
N THR A 108 5.22 -1.08 -12.07
CA THR A 108 5.80 -0.34 -13.18
C THR A 108 7.21 0.14 -12.86
N ARG A 109 7.58 0.14 -11.57
CA ARG A 109 8.85 0.68 -11.10
C ARG A 109 9.82 -0.39 -10.65
N GLY A 110 9.41 -1.64 -10.59
CA GLY A 110 10.29 -2.70 -10.14
C GLY A 110 9.53 -3.98 -9.94
N THR A 111 10.18 -4.95 -9.31
CA THR A 111 9.58 -6.25 -9.03
C THR A 111 9.36 -6.41 -7.54
N SER A 112 8.51 -7.34 -7.20
CA SER A 112 8.18 -7.61 -5.80
C SER A 112 8.00 -9.10 -5.64
N ALA A 113 8.36 -9.61 -4.46
CA ALA A 113 8.18 -11.02 -4.17
C ALA A 113 7.07 -11.17 -3.14
N PHE A 114 6.06 -11.92 -3.49
CA PHE A 114 4.94 -12.14 -2.60
C PHE A 114 5.18 -13.41 -1.78
N ARG A 115 4.91 -13.30 -0.49
CA ARG A 115 5.03 -14.44 0.41
C ARG A 115 3.71 -14.62 1.12
N ARG A 116 3.19 -15.84 1.07
CA ARG A 116 1.93 -16.14 1.73
C ARG A 116 2.13 -16.21 3.22
N PRO A 117 1.13 -15.81 4.01
CA PRO A 117 1.25 -15.90 5.46
C PRO A 117 1.32 -17.35 5.90
N VAL A 118 2.06 -17.57 7.00
CA VAL A 118 2.13 -18.89 7.63
C VAL A 118 0.94 -19.01 8.56
N ARG A 119 0.25 -20.15 8.48
CA ARG A 119 -0.86 -20.40 9.38
C ARG A 119 -0.35 -21.05 10.64
N ASP A 120 -0.75 -20.49 11.76
CA ASP A 120 -0.38 -21.05 13.05
C ASP A 120 -1.34 -22.11 13.52
N GLU A 121 -2.56 -22.12 13.02
CA GLU A 121 -3.56 -23.06 13.47
C GLU A 121 -3.45 -24.36 12.73
N PRO A 122 -3.61 -25.49 13.43
CA PRO A 122 -3.66 -26.74 12.73
C PRO A 122 -4.90 -26.80 11.87
N LYS A 123 -4.75 -27.36 10.69
CA LYS A 123 -5.88 -27.52 9.80
C LYS A 123 -6.59 -28.80 10.06
N PRO A 124 -7.91 -28.83 9.87
CA PRO A 124 -8.61 -30.09 9.83
C PRO A 124 -8.03 -30.98 8.76
N ALA A 125 -8.11 -32.28 8.97
CA ALA A 125 -7.52 -33.21 8.05
C ALA A 125 -8.01 -33.04 6.63
N GLY A 126 -9.27 -32.67 6.44
CA GLY A 126 -9.82 -32.51 5.12
C GLY A 126 -9.33 -31.32 4.35
N ASP A 127 -8.62 -30.43 5.00
CA ASP A 127 -8.16 -29.20 4.35
C ASP A 127 -6.81 -29.32 3.71
N GLN A 128 -6.24 -30.49 3.78
CA GLN A 128 -4.94 -30.61 3.16
C GLN A 128 -5.06 -30.48 1.68
N GLU A 129 -4.26 -29.73 1.12
CA GLU A 129 -4.38 -29.52 -0.22
C GLU A 129 -3.32 -29.54 -0.99
N PRO A 130 -3.09 -29.88 -1.08
CA PRO A 130 -2.27 -29.62 -1.54
C PRO A 130 -1.86 -28.98 -2.45
N ALA A 131 -2.03 -29.20 -2.28
CA ALA A 131 -1.70 -28.59 -2.86
C ALA A 131 -1.34 -28.17 -3.70
N ALA A 132 -1.53 -28.26 -3.45
CA ALA A 132 -1.36 -27.74 -4.13
C ALA A 132 -0.74 -27.40 -4.72
N HIS A 133 -0.94 -27.62 -4.16
CA HIS A 133 -0.51 -27.22 -4.69
C HIS A 133 0.22 -27.01 -5.45
N GLY A 134 0.44 -27.21 -5.18
CA GLY A 134 0.90 -26.96 -5.80
C GLY A 134 1.54 -26.86 -6.54
N GLU A 135 1.25 -27.12 -6.33
CA GLU A 135 1.53 -26.99 -7.05
C GLU A 135 1.97 -26.65 -7.80
N MET A 136 1.88 -26.88 -7.55
CA MET A 136 1.97 -26.53 -8.23
C MET A 136 2.60 -26.22 -8.91
N HIS A 137 2.68 -26.54 -8.47
CA HIS A 137 2.96 -26.29 -9.22
C HIS A 137 3.51 -26.02 -10.05
N ARG A 138 3.63 -26.34 -9.86
CA ARG A 138 3.88 -26.10 -10.70
C ARG A 138 4.20 -25.55 -11.42
N GLY A 139 4.15 -25.69 -10.85
CA GLY A 139 4.02 -25.10 -11.56
C GLY A 139 4.47 -24.54 -11.94
N ALA A 140 4.49 -24.62 -11.69
CA ALA A 140 4.62 -24.11 -12.27
C ALA A 140 5.09 -23.93 -12.85
N GLU A 141 5.00 -24.01 -12.57
CA GLU A 141 5.14 -23.84 -13.31
C GLU A 141 5.15 -23.47 -13.97
N GLY A 142 4.84 -23.48 -13.59
CA GLY A 142 4.52 -23.00 -14.20
C GLY A 142 4.57 -22.29 -14.52
N ALA A 143 4.32 -22.12 -14.35
CA ALA A 143 4.10 -21.42 -14.80
C ALA A 143 4.38 -20.88 -15.27
N ALA A 144 4.45 -20.85 -15.06
CA ALA A 144 4.46 -20.33 -15.62
C ALA A 144 4.67 -20.15 -16.28
N GLU A 145 4.46 -20.11 -16.12
CA GLU A 145 4.31 -19.89 -16.80
C GLU A 145 4.05 -19.49 -17.35
N PHE A 146 3.62 -19.05 -17.17
CA PHE A 146 3.11 -18.52 -17.81
C PHE A 146 3.40 -17.86 -18.22
N VAL A 147 3.71 -17.66 -17.98
CA VAL A 147 3.82 -16.99 -18.42
C VAL A 147 4.00 -16.51 -18.86
N GLY A 148 3.97 -15.98 -18.55
CA GLY A 148 3.82 -15.55 -19.05
C GLY A 148 3.81 -15.29 -19.39
#